data_6e2e87d6da926a234f1ec110d2d9501a
#
_entry.id   6e2e87d6da926a234f1ec110d2d9501a
#
_cell.length_a   1.000
_cell.length_b   1.000
_cell.length_c   1.000
_cell.angle_alpha   90.00
_cell.angle_beta   90.00
_cell.angle_gamma   90.00
#
_symmetry.space_group_name_H-M   'P 1'
#
loop_
_entity.id
_entity.type
_entity.pdbx_description
1 polymer ?
#
loop_
_entity_poly.entity_id
_entity_poly.type
_entity_poly.pdbx_seq_one_letter_code
_entity_poly.pdbx_strand_id
1 'polypeptide(L)'
;TSSRALNYPATGVEWPYPYNPRMPAQYFDTHFREHQKVTDDCIASLKPASDAVAEALIGCLGRGGKILAFGNGGSATQASHLVEELIGRFKDTRRPLPAISLVADAGVVTCIANDFGYGALFERQVQGLATRGDAVVGITTSGKSENVLRGFKAAKEKNATTIALCGKNGLQGGGADIVVAVPTEVGAHIQEVHLMLLHVWCIAIDAAIAAGSL
;
A
#
# COMPACT_ATOMS: atom_id res chain seq x y z
N THR A 1 -35.31 25.23 15.96
CA THR A 1 -33.86 24.87 16.06
C THR A 1 -33.29 24.76 14.66
N SER A 2 -32.59 25.82 14.24
CA SER A 2 -32.00 25.98 12.90
C SER A 2 -30.79 25.03 12.76
N SER A 3 -30.88 24.04 11.86
CA SER A 3 -29.72 23.25 11.43
C SER A 3 -28.81 24.14 10.57
N ARG A 4 -27.66 24.55 11.09
CA ARG A 4 -26.60 25.15 10.27
C ARG A 4 -26.09 24.09 9.29
N ALA A 5 -26.44 24.25 8.03
CA ALA A 5 -25.75 23.56 6.95
C ALA A 5 -24.28 24.01 6.95
N LEU A 6 -23.35 23.08 7.10
CA LEU A 6 -21.92 23.33 6.92
C LEU A 6 -21.69 23.54 5.42
N ASN A 7 -21.47 24.81 5.02
CA ASN A 7 -21.01 25.11 3.66
C ASN A 7 -19.55 24.68 3.51
N TYR A 8 -19.33 23.51 2.96
CA TYR A 8 -18.01 23.16 2.43
C TYR A 8 -17.80 23.93 1.11
N PRO A 9 -16.60 24.51 0.87
CA PRO A 9 -16.29 25.11 -0.41
C PRO A 9 -16.43 24.05 -1.50
N ALA A 10 -17.11 24.40 -2.61
CA ALA A 10 -17.29 23.54 -3.75
C ALA A 10 -15.91 23.18 -4.35
N THR A 11 -15.39 22.01 -4.04
CA THR A 11 -14.10 21.52 -4.56
C THR A 11 -14.17 21.00 -5.99
N GLY A 12 -15.30 21.17 -6.69
CA GLY A 12 -15.49 20.68 -8.06
C GLY A 12 -15.48 19.15 -8.19
N VAL A 13 -15.40 18.42 -7.08
CA VAL A 13 -15.54 16.97 -7.07
C VAL A 13 -17.02 16.65 -6.92
N GLU A 14 -17.66 16.26 -8.03
CA GLU A 14 -18.98 15.65 -7.97
C GLU A 14 -18.85 14.28 -7.29
N TRP A 15 -19.47 14.15 -6.11
CA TRP A 15 -19.63 12.83 -5.49
C TRP A 15 -20.52 11.99 -6.41
N PRO A 16 -20.10 10.81 -6.81
CA PRO A 16 -20.90 9.96 -7.71
C PRO A 16 -22.22 9.48 -7.08
N TYR A 17 -22.37 9.68 -5.77
CA TYR A 17 -23.57 9.34 -5.02
C TYR A 17 -24.22 10.61 -4.45
N PRO A 18 -25.41 11.02 -4.92
CA PRO A 18 -26.14 12.13 -4.31
C PRO A 18 -26.45 11.77 -2.86
N TYR A 19 -26.03 12.62 -1.91
CA TYR A 19 -26.32 12.41 -0.50
C TYR A 19 -27.81 12.38 -0.27
N ASN A 20 -28.36 11.20 0.04
CA ASN A 20 -29.73 11.02 0.45
C ASN A 20 -29.80 10.50 1.89
N PRO A 21 -30.08 11.37 2.87
CA PRO A 21 -30.09 10.99 4.28
C PRO A 21 -31.19 9.95 4.64
N ARG A 22 -32.08 9.63 3.71
CA ARG A 22 -33.20 8.69 3.93
C ARG A 22 -32.91 7.27 3.47
N MET A 23 -31.71 6.97 2.88
CA MET A 23 -31.42 5.65 2.30
C MET A 23 -29.99 5.13 2.58
N PRO A 24 -29.59 4.93 3.88
CA PRO A 24 -28.27 4.34 4.19
C PRO A 24 -28.08 2.93 3.60
N ALA A 25 -29.14 2.14 3.53
CA ALA A 25 -29.08 0.75 3.05
C ALA A 25 -28.67 0.64 1.58
N GLN A 26 -29.06 1.61 0.73
CA GLN A 26 -28.68 1.60 -0.69
C GLN A 26 -27.17 1.72 -0.88
N TYR A 27 -26.48 2.56 -0.06
CA TYR A 27 -25.03 2.74 -0.16
C TYR A 27 -24.28 1.48 0.27
N PHE A 28 -24.78 0.79 1.29
CA PHE A 28 -24.24 -0.48 1.76
C PHE A 28 -24.28 -1.53 0.65
N ASP A 29 -25.46 -1.81 0.12
CA ASP A 29 -25.63 -2.84 -0.92
C ASP A 29 -24.82 -2.53 -2.18
N THR A 30 -24.82 -1.27 -2.63
CA THR A 30 -24.09 -0.83 -3.81
C THR A 30 -22.60 -1.05 -3.63
N HIS A 31 -22.03 -0.55 -2.52
CA HIS A 31 -20.60 -0.66 -2.26
C HIS A 31 -20.13 -2.12 -2.19
N PHE A 32 -20.87 -2.98 -1.48
CA PHE A 32 -20.50 -4.39 -1.37
C PHE A 32 -20.61 -5.15 -2.70
N ARG A 33 -21.61 -4.85 -3.52
CA ARG A 33 -21.76 -5.49 -4.86
C ARG A 33 -20.66 -5.02 -5.82
N GLU A 34 -20.35 -3.74 -5.83
CA GLU A 34 -19.25 -3.21 -6.63
C GLU A 34 -17.91 -3.80 -6.19
N HIS A 35 -17.65 -3.89 -4.88
CA HIS A 35 -16.45 -4.52 -4.34
C HIS A 35 -16.36 -6.01 -4.70
N GLN A 36 -17.47 -6.74 -4.62
CA GLN A 36 -17.52 -8.16 -5.03
C GLN A 36 -17.07 -8.33 -6.47
N LYS A 37 -17.60 -7.49 -7.39
CA LYS A 37 -17.20 -7.53 -8.80
C LYS A 37 -15.69 -7.25 -8.97
N VAL A 38 -15.16 -6.26 -8.28
CA VAL A 38 -13.73 -5.95 -8.31
C VAL A 38 -12.90 -7.13 -7.79
N THR A 39 -13.37 -7.80 -6.75
CA THR A 39 -12.71 -8.99 -6.18
C THR A 39 -12.68 -10.15 -7.19
N ASP A 40 -13.79 -10.41 -7.90
CA ASP A 40 -13.86 -11.43 -8.95
C ASP A 40 -12.86 -11.12 -10.09
N ASP A 41 -12.79 -9.86 -10.54
CA ASP A 41 -11.82 -9.41 -11.55
C ASP A 41 -10.36 -9.57 -11.04
N CYS A 42 -10.10 -9.35 -9.74
CA CYS A 42 -8.79 -9.56 -9.12
C CYS A 42 -8.41 -11.05 -9.08
N ILE A 43 -9.33 -11.95 -8.71
CA ILE A 43 -9.09 -13.41 -8.71
C ILE A 43 -8.67 -13.88 -10.09
N ALA A 44 -9.28 -13.33 -11.14
CA ALA A 44 -8.95 -13.68 -12.52
C ALA A 44 -7.61 -13.16 -13.02
N SER A 45 -7.09 -12.05 -12.45
CA SER A 45 -5.96 -11.31 -13.06
C SER A 45 -4.73 -11.14 -12.17
N LEU A 46 -4.87 -11.05 -10.82
CA LEU A 46 -3.76 -10.62 -9.97
C LEU A 46 -2.90 -11.76 -9.40
N LYS A 47 -3.35 -13.01 -9.51
CA LYS A 47 -2.64 -14.13 -8.88
C LYS A 47 -1.14 -14.20 -9.23
N PRO A 48 -0.72 -14.12 -10.52
CA PRO A 48 0.72 -14.22 -10.86
C PRO A 48 1.56 -13.09 -10.23
N ALA A 49 1.05 -11.87 -10.25
CA ALA A 49 1.75 -10.73 -9.66
C ALA A 49 1.80 -10.83 -8.13
N SER A 50 0.71 -11.28 -7.49
CA SER A 50 0.65 -11.49 -6.04
C SER A 50 1.61 -12.60 -5.58
N ASP A 51 1.69 -13.71 -6.32
CA ASP A 51 2.63 -14.80 -6.04
C ASP A 51 4.08 -14.30 -6.14
N ALA A 52 4.42 -13.54 -7.19
CA ALA A 52 5.74 -12.93 -7.35
C ALA A 52 6.11 -11.98 -6.19
N VAL A 53 5.15 -11.23 -5.65
CA VAL A 53 5.38 -10.42 -4.45
C VAL A 53 5.66 -11.30 -3.23
N ALA A 54 4.86 -12.33 -2.99
CA ALA A 54 5.08 -13.25 -1.87
C ALA A 54 6.48 -13.88 -1.92
N GLU A 55 6.89 -14.36 -3.09
CA GLU A 55 8.24 -14.91 -3.31
C GLU A 55 9.34 -13.87 -3.06
N ALA A 56 9.16 -12.65 -3.53
CA ALA A 56 10.13 -11.56 -3.33
C ALA A 56 10.29 -11.19 -1.86
N LEU A 57 9.17 -11.09 -1.10
CA LEU A 57 9.18 -10.79 0.33
C LEU A 57 9.81 -11.92 1.15
N ILE A 58 9.42 -13.16 0.89
CA ILE A 58 10.01 -14.36 1.53
C ILE A 58 11.50 -14.44 1.23
N GLY A 59 11.89 -14.27 -0.02
CA GLY A 59 13.30 -14.27 -0.43
C GLY A 59 14.12 -13.12 0.18
N CYS A 60 13.54 -11.92 0.34
CA CYS A 60 14.16 -10.81 1.05
C CYS A 60 14.45 -11.18 2.51
N LEU A 61 13.44 -11.63 3.23
CA LEU A 61 13.53 -11.99 4.64
C LEU A 61 14.47 -13.19 4.86
N GLY A 62 14.45 -14.18 3.98
CA GLY A 62 15.32 -15.37 4.05
C GLY A 62 16.80 -15.06 3.84
N ARG A 63 17.11 -13.97 3.16
CA ARG A 63 18.49 -13.47 3.02
C ARG A 63 18.90 -12.49 4.13
N GLY A 64 18.06 -12.28 5.15
CA GLY A 64 18.32 -11.34 6.24
C GLY A 64 18.07 -9.87 5.88
N GLY A 65 17.40 -9.61 4.77
CA GLY A 65 16.92 -8.27 4.39
C GLY A 65 15.74 -7.82 5.24
N LYS A 66 15.33 -6.56 5.04
CA LYS A 66 14.17 -5.95 5.67
C LYS A 66 13.18 -5.42 4.63
N ILE A 67 11.94 -5.22 5.06
CA ILE A 67 10.87 -4.66 4.24
C ILE A 67 10.65 -3.20 4.65
N LEU A 68 10.74 -2.28 3.70
CA LEU A 68 10.37 -0.89 3.89
C LEU A 68 9.02 -0.64 3.19
N ALA A 69 8.07 -0.03 3.88
CA ALA A 69 6.74 0.23 3.32
C ALA A 69 6.35 1.70 3.43
N PHE A 70 5.71 2.25 2.40
CA PHE A 70 5.23 3.63 2.36
C PHE A 70 4.04 3.83 1.43
N GLY A 71 3.34 4.94 1.62
CA GLY A 71 2.23 5.41 0.82
C GLY A 71 1.70 6.73 1.37
N ASN A 72 0.64 7.27 0.77
CA ASN A 72 0.00 8.52 1.19
C ASN A 72 -1.41 8.27 1.71
N GLY A 73 -1.86 9.01 2.71
CA GLY A 73 -3.23 8.93 3.24
C GLY A 73 -3.62 7.51 3.67
N GLY A 74 -4.71 6.94 3.14
CA GLY A 74 -5.12 5.56 3.42
C GLY A 74 -4.07 4.52 3.01
N SER A 75 -3.28 4.78 1.97
CA SER A 75 -2.15 3.92 1.60
C SER A 75 -1.00 4.00 2.62
N ALA A 76 -0.83 5.11 3.33
CA ALA A 76 0.13 5.23 4.43
C ALA A 76 -0.26 4.34 5.62
N THR A 77 -1.54 4.32 5.97
CA THR A 77 -2.05 3.44 7.04
C THR A 77 -1.92 1.96 6.66
N GLN A 78 -2.11 1.62 5.39
CA GLN A 78 -1.89 0.25 4.89
C GLN A 78 -0.41 -0.15 4.93
N ALA A 79 0.50 0.76 4.59
CA ALA A 79 1.94 0.52 4.73
C ALA A 79 2.33 0.24 6.20
N SER A 80 1.77 0.99 7.15
CA SER A 80 1.95 0.75 8.58
C SER A 80 1.33 -0.57 9.02
N HIS A 81 0.16 -0.95 8.48
CA HIS A 81 -0.50 -2.21 8.78
C HIS A 81 0.37 -3.42 8.35
N LEU A 82 0.92 -3.40 7.12
CA LEU A 82 1.86 -4.44 6.70
C LEU A 82 3.05 -4.58 7.67
N VAL A 83 3.64 -3.49 8.10
CA VAL A 83 4.77 -3.48 9.02
C VAL A 83 4.36 -3.98 10.41
N GLU A 84 3.19 -3.62 10.88
CA GLU A 84 2.63 -4.09 12.16
C GLU A 84 2.45 -5.61 12.14
N GLU A 85 1.87 -6.17 11.06
CA GLU A 85 1.69 -7.61 10.90
C GLU A 85 3.03 -8.36 10.84
N LEU A 86 4.08 -7.77 10.27
CA LEU A 86 5.40 -8.38 10.17
C LEU A 86 6.18 -8.34 11.49
N ILE A 87 6.17 -7.20 12.20
CA ILE A 87 6.90 -7.01 13.47
C ILE A 87 6.15 -7.64 14.63
N GLY A 88 4.84 -7.47 14.70
CA GLY A 88 3.98 -8.07 15.70
C GLY A 88 3.77 -9.57 15.41
N ARG A 89 2.61 -9.88 14.91
CA ARG A 89 2.25 -11.20 14.39
C ARG A 89 1.00 -11.10 13.55
N PHE A 90 0.85 -11.93 12.53
CA PHE A 90 -0.39 -12.00 11.76
C PHE A 90 -1.37 -12.99 12.41
N LYS A 91 -1.20 -14.29 12.24
CA LYS A 91 -2.06 -15.32 12.84
C LYS A 91 -1.35 -16.08 13.96
N ASP A 92 -0.21 -16.67 13.66
CA ASP A 92 0.52 -17.51 14.57
C ASP A 92 1.62 -16.72 15.31
N THR A 93 1.95 -17.18 16.54
CA THR A 93 3.09 -16.63 17.27
C THR A 93 4.38 -17.08 16.59
N ARG A 94 5.17 -16.11 16.09
CA ARG A 94 6.46 -16.33 15.45
C ARG A 94 7.48 -15.26 15.84
N ARG A 95 8.72 -15.42 15.39
CA ARG A 95 9.73 -14.36 15.56
C ARG A 95 9.32 -13.07 14.85
N PRO A 96 9.68 -11.90 15.38
CA PRO A 96 9.51 -10.63 14.66
C PRO A 96 10.29 -10.65 13.33
N LEU A 97 9.70 -10.06 12.31
CA LEU A 97 10.32 -9.93 10.99
C LEU A 97 10.76 -8.47 10.77
N PRO A 98 11.95 -8.22 10.19
CA PRO A 98 12.46 -6.87 10.04
C PRO A 98 11.66 -6.08 9.00
N ALA A 99 10.91 -5.09 9.46
CA ALA A 99 10.11 -4.20 8.62
C ALA A 99 10.09 -2.77 9.17
N ILE A 100 9.99 -1.77 8.31
CA ILE A 100 9.97 -0.34 8.67
C ILE A 100 8.88 0.38 7.88
N SER A 101 7.96 1.04 8.57
CA SER A 101 7.01 1.97 7.97
C SER A 101 7.63 3.37 7.88
N LEU A 102 7.79 3.87 6.65
CA LEU A 102 8.38 5.20 6.41
C LEU A 102 7.40 6.35 6.67
N VAL A 103 6.24 6.05 7.24
CA VAL A 103 5.23 7.05 7.63
C VAL A 103 5.00 7.09 9.14
N ALA A 104 5.68 6.25 9.92
CA ALA A 104 5.42 6.10 11.35
C ALA A 104 6.07 7.20 12.20
N ASP A 105 7.22 7.74 11.81
CA ASP A 105 7.92 8.78 12.55
C ASP A 105 7.48 10.18 12.10
N ALA A 106 6.63 10.80 12.89
CA ALA A 106 6.11 12.14 12.61
C ALA A 106 7.23 13.21 12.56
N GLY A 107 8.29 13.05 13.34
CA GLY A 107 9.43 13.96 13.32
C GLY A 107 10.18 13.90 12.00
N VAL A 108 10.47 12.70 11.50
CA VAL A 108 11.12 12.50 10.19
C VAL A 108 10.21 13.00 9.05
N VAL A 109 8.92 12.65 9.08
CA VAL A 109 7.94 13.05 8.05
C VAL A 109 7.85 14.58 7.97
N THR A 110 7.67 15.25 9.09
CA THR A 110 7.49 16.71 9.12
C THR A 110 8.78 17.47 8.79
N CYS A 111 9.93 17.00 9.28
CA CYS A 111 11.24 17.58 8.95
C CYS A 111 11.50 17.51 7.44
N ILE A 112 11.36 16.32 6.82
CA ILE A 112 11.62 16.19 5.39
C ILE A 112 10.62 17.01 4.56
N ALA A 113 9.34 17.01 4.93
CA ALA A 113 8.33 17.78 4.22
C ALA A 113 8.59 19.29 4.29
N ASN A 114 9.04 19.80 5.45
CA ASN A 114 9.35 21.22 5.66
C ASN A 114 10.62 21.68 4.94
N ASP A 115 11.70 20.88 5.02
CA ASP A 115 13.03 21.31 4.59
C ASP A 115 13.33 20.93 3.13
N PHE A 116 12.73 19.86 2.62
CA PHE A 116 13.02 19.30 1.28
C PHE A 116 11.78 19.15 0.38
N GLY A 117 10.60 19.47 0.93
CA GLY A 117 9.33 19.31 0.26
C GLY A 117 8.78 17.88 0.31
N TYR A 118 7.46 17.77 0.16
CA TYR A 118 6.72 16.50 0.28
C TYR A 118 7.15 15.44 -0.77
N GLY A 119 7.62 15.89 -1.93
CA GLY A 119 8.15 15.00 -2.98
C GLY A 119 9.39 14.19 -2.54
N ALA A 120 10.20 14.72 -1.61
CA ALA A 120 11.39 14.05 -1.12
C ALA A 120 11.14 13.05 0.04
N LEU A 121 9.89 12.96 0.53
CA LEU A 121 9.56 12.29 1.77
C LEU A 121 10.07 10.84 1.85
N PHE A 122 9.78 10.03 0.84
CA PHE A 122 10.18 8.62 0.83
C PHE A 122 11.57 8.42 0.25
N GLU A 123 11.96 9.20 -0.75
CA GLU A 123 13.31 9.18 -1.35
C GLU A 123 14.40 9.29 -0.30
N ARG A 124 14.34 10.31 0.58
CA ARG A 124 15.37 10.52 1.61
C ARG A 124 15.44 9.40 2.64
N GLN A 125 14.29 8.88 3.06
CA GLN A 125 14.25 7.76 4.00
C GLN A 125 14.78 6.49 3.37
N VAL A 126 14.41 6.19 2.12
CA VAL A 126 14.93 5.04 1.37
C VAL A 126 16.45 5.16 1.18
N GLN A 127 16.96 6.33 0.82
CA GLN A 127 18.40 6.57 0.71
C GLN A 127 19.17 6.30 2.01
N GLY A 128 18.59 6.63 3.15
CA GLY A 128 19.19 6.43 4.47
C GLY A 128 19.05 5.02 5.03
N LEU A 129 17.98 4.29 4.69
CA LEU A 129 17.58 3.06 5.35
C LEU A 129 17.70 1.81 4.49
N ALA A 130 17.48 1.93 3.16
CA ALA A 130 17.51 0.77 2.28
C ALA A 130 18.94 0.32 1.97
N THR A 131 19.11 -0.99 1.92
CA THR A 131 20.36 -1.65 1.54
C THR A 131 20.09 -2.70 0.47
N ARG A 132 21.15 -3.18 -0.18
CA ARG A 132 21.04 -4.26 -1.17
C ARG A 132 20.37 -5.50 -0.58
N GLY A 133 19.39 -6.04 -1.29
CA GLY A 133 18.64 -7.22 -0.88
C GLY A 133 17.38 -6.96 -0.06
N ASP A 134 17.12 -5.71 0.33
CA ASP A 134 15.86 -5.29 0.93
C ASP A 134 14.72 -5.32 -0.09
N ALA A 135 13.49 -5.32 0.41
CA ALA A 135 12.29 -5.10 -0.37
C ALA A 135 11.62 -3.76 0.01
N VAL A 136 11.18 -3.03 -0.99
CA VAL A 136 10.53 -1.72 -0.83
C VAL A 136 9.13 -1.78 -1.41
N VAL A 137 8.12 -1.67 -0.56
CA VAL A 137 6.69 -1.73 -0.91
C VAL A 137 6.11 -0.32 -0.92
N GLY A 138 5.77 0.18 -2.08
CA GLY A 138 5.12 1.49 -2.25
C GLY A 138 3.66 1.34 -2.66
N ILE A 139 2.77 2.02 -1.95
CA ILE A 139 1.33 1.93 -2.14
C ILE A 139 0.78 3.26 -2.67
N THR A 140 0.10 3.23 -3.82
CA THR A 140 -0.50 4.42 -4.43
C THR A 140 -1.70 4.07 -5.29
N THR A 141 -2.89 4.54 -4.96
CA THR A 141 -4.10 4.26 -5.75
C THR A 141 -4.03 4.85 -7.16
N SER A 142 -3.43 6.01 -7.30
CA SER A 142 -3.34 6.75 -8.59
C SER A 142 -2.17 6.32 -9.49
N GLY A 143 -1.16 5.68 -8.93
CA GLY A 143 0.08 5.33 -9.64
C GLY A 143 0.99 6.50 -10.01
N LYS A 144 0.66 7.75 -9.63
CA LYS A 144 1.37 8.98 -10.06
C LYS A 144 1.87 9.87 -8.91
N SER A 145 1.81 9.41 -7.66
CA SER A 145 2.30 10.19 -6.52
C SER A 145 3.81 10.38 -6.60
N GLU A 146 4.27 11.61 -6.79
CA GLU A 146 5.68 11.95 -7.02
C GLU A 146 6.60 11.38 -5.94
N ASN A 147 6.25 11.56 -4.66
CA ASN A 147 7.05 11.05 -3.55
C ASN A 147 7.20 9.51 -3.56
N VAL A 148 6.15 8.78 -3.99
CA VAL A 148 6.19 7.31 -4.15
C VAL A 148 7.12 6.92 -5.30
N LEU A 149 7.01 7.59 -6.45
CA LEU A 149 7.86 7.34 -7.61
C LEU A 149 9.35 7.63 -7.30
N ARG A 150 9.64 8.73 -6.61
CA ARG A 150 11.00 9.06 -6.15
C ARG A 150 11.53 8.06 -5.14
N GLY A 151 10.67 7.53 -4.25
CA GLY A 151 11.03 6.45 -3.34
C GLY A 151 11.45 5.18 -4.09
N PHE A 152 10.75 4.77 -5.13
CA PHE A 152 11.13 3.63 -5.97
C PHE A 152 12.46 3.86 -6.69
N LYS A 153 12.67 5.06 -7.24
CA LYS A 153 13.94 5.40 -7.87
C LYS A 153 15.12 5.23 -6.89
N ALA A 154 15.01 5.79 -5.70
CA ALA A 154 16.01 5.65 -4.66
C ALA A 154 16.23 4.18 -4.24
N ALA A 155 15.17 3.37 -4.18
CA ALA A 155 15.26 1.95 -3.86
C ALA A 155 16.05 1.16 -4.91
N LYS A 156 15.85 1.45 -6.19
CA LYS A 156 16.63 0.85 -7.29
C LYS A 156 18.11 1.21 -7.22
N GLU A 157 18.43 2.46 -6.90
CA GLU A 157 19.82 2.91 -6.69
C GLU A 157 20.50 2.16 -5.54
N LYS A 158 19.72 1.69 -4.56
CA LYS A 158 20.18 0.84 -3.44
C LYS A 158 20.20 -0.65 -3.76
N ASN A 159 19.80 -1.06 -4.96
CA ASN A 159 19.63 -2.47 -5.36
C ASN A 159 18.65 -3.23 -4.45
N ALA A 160 17.62 -2.56 -3.98
CA ALA A 160 16.48 -3.15 -3.30
C ALA A 160 15.41 -3.56 -4.32
N THR A 161 14.69 -4.65 -4.05
CA THR A 161 13.55 -5.07 -4.86
C THR A 161 12.37 -4.12 -4.64
N THR A 162 11.77 -3.62 -5.73
CA THR A 162 10.69 -2.65 -5.66
C THR A 162 9.35 -3.25 -6.03
N ILE A 163 8.35 -3.06 -5.16
CA ILE A 163 7.00 -3.62 -5.27
C ILE A 163 5.99 -2.48 -5.19
N ALA A 164 5.19 -2.32 -6.24
CA ALA A 164 4.15 -1.29 -6.32
C ALA A 164 2.76 -1.90 -6.23
N LEU A 165 1.92 -1.38 -5.31
CA LEU A 165 0.48 -1.59 -5.30
C LEU A 165 -0.19 -0.34 -5.86
N CYS A 166 -1.03 -0.50 -6.88
CA CYS A 166 -1.70 0.62 -7.53
C CYS A 166 -3.10 0.24 -8.07
N GLY A 167 -3.81 1.21 -8.62
CA GLY A 167 -5.05 0.98 -9.37
C GLY A 167 -4.79 0.58 -10.82
N LYS A 168 -5.85 0.43 -11.60
CA LYS A 168 -5.84 -0.16 -12.96
C LYS A 168 -4.90 0.53 -13.95
N ASN A 169 -4.59 1.80 -13.73
CA ASN A 169 -3.70 2.56 -14.62
C ASN A 169 -2.20 2.23 -14.42
N GLY A 170 -1.90 1.31 -13.49
CA GLY A 170 -0.53 0.92 -13.19
C GLY A 170 0.29 2.03 -12.56
N LEU A 171 1.59 1.83 -12.50
CA LEU A 171 2.55 2.82 -12.01
C LEU A 171 3.01 3.72 -13.17
N GLN A 172 2.65 4.99 -13.13
CA GLN A 172 3.00 5.95 -14.19
C GLN A 172 4.48 6.36 -14.07
N GLY A 173 5.21 6.30 -15.19
CA GLY A 173 6.65 6.62 -15.21
C GLY A 173 7.55 5.42 -14.91
N GLY A 174 7.00 4.24 -14.69
CA GLY A 174 7.77 3.02 -14.42
C GLY A 174 8.41 3.05 -13.03
N GLY A 175 9.29 2.12 -12.76
CA GLY A 175 10.14 2.21 -11.57
C GLY A 175 10.01 1.09 -10.55
N ALA A 176 9.00 0.24 -10.59
CA ALA A 176 8.92 -0.96 -9.75
C ALA A 176 9.27 -2.23 -10.53
N ASP A 177 9.88 -3.20 -9.87
CA ASP A 177 10.20 -4.51 -10.45
C ASP A 177 8.96 -5.39 -10.52
N ILE A 178 8.07 -5.28 -9.53
CA ILE A 178 6.78 -5.98 -9.49
C ILE A 178 5.67 -4.94 -9.31
N VAL A 179 4.66 -5.00 -10.18
CA VAL A 179 3.50 -4.09 -10.12
C VAL A 179 2.23 -4.92 -9.96
N VAL A 180 1.47 -4.65 -8.90
CA VAL A 180 0.15 -5.22 -8.66
C VAL A 180 -0.88 -4.13 -8.90
N ALA A 181 -1.60 -4.20 -10.02
CA ALA A 181 -2.55 -3.19 -10.47
C ALA A 181 -3.99 -3.68 -10.30
N VAL A 182 -4.68 -3.21 -9.28
CA VAL A 182 -6.09 -3.55 -9.02
C VAL A 182 -6.96 -3.03 -10.17
N PRO A 183 -7.81 -3.86 -10.81
CA PRO A 183 -8.50 -3.54 -12.06
C PRO A 183 -9.71 -2.59 -11.89
N THR A 184 -9.58 -1.55 -11.08
CA THR A 184 -10.58 -0.50 -10.88
C THR A 184 -9.94 0.87 -10.72
N GLU A 185 -10.72 1.94 -10.91
CA GLU A 185 -10.33 3.33 -10.63
C GLU A 185 -10.91 3.85 -9.31
N VAL A 186 -11.84 3.09 -8.70
CA VAL A 186 -12.49 3.49 -7.45
C VAL A 186 -11.52 3.35 -6.29
N GLY A 187 -11.04 4.48 -5.77
CA GLY A 187 -9.99 4.52 -4.74
C GLY A 187 -10.29 3.69 -3.50
N ALA A 188 -11.55 3.64 -3.04
CA ALA A 188 -11.98 2.82 -1.91
C ALA A 188 -11.75 1.33 -2.20
N HIS A 189 -12.27 0.83 -3.33
CA HIS A 189 -12.12 -0.57 -3.72
C HIS A 189 -10.66 -0.97 -3.98
N ILE A 190 -9.84 -0.04 -4.54
CA ILE A 190 -8.40 -0.26 -4.67
C ILE A 190 -7.78 -0.51 -3.30
N GLN A 191 -8.06 0.35 -2.31
CA GLN A 191 -7.51 0.22 -0.96
C GLN A 191 -8.01 -1.04 -0.25
N GLU A 192 -9.29 -1.40 -0.39
CA GLU A 192 -9.84 -2.64 0.17
C GLU A 192 -9.11 -3.87 -0.36
N VAL A 193 -8.88 -3.95 -1.68
CA VAL A 193 -8.11 -5.03 -2.31
C VAL A 193 -6.64 -4.98 -1.89
N HIS A 194 -6.01 -3.80 -1.79
CA HIS A 194 -4.65 -3.69 -1.27
C HIS A 194 -4.53 -4.34 0.11
N LEU A 195 -5.47 -4.07 1.02
CA LEU A 195 -5.47 -4.68 2.35
C LEU A 195 -5.60 -6.21 2.29
N MET A 196 -6.49 -6.73 1.43
CA MET A 196 -6.61 -8.17 1.22
C MET A 196 -5.29 -8.79 0.73
N LEU A 197 -4.59 -8.14 -0.21
CA LEU A 197 -3.29 -8.60 -0.71
C LEU A 197 -2.21 -8.60 0.36
N LEU A 198 -2.15 -7.58 1.21
CA LEU A 198 -1.22 -7.55 2.35
C LEU A 198 -1.42 -8.78 3.26
N HIS A 199 -2.66 -9.12 3.56
CA HIS A 199 -2.98 -10.33 4.36
C HIS A 199 -2.60 -11.63 3.63
N VAL A 200 -2.82 -11.73 2.32
CA VAL A 200 -2.40 -12.90 1.52
C VAL A 200 -0.88 -13.10 1.62
N TRP A 201 -0.10 -12.03 1.54
CA TRP A 201 1.36 -12.12 1.67
C TRP A 201 1.80 -12.47 3.10
N CYS A 202 1.12 -11.97 4.11
CA CYS A 202 1.36 -12.38 5.50
C CYS A 202 1.07 -13.87 5.71
N ILE A 203 -0.02 -14.40 5.11
CA ILE A 203 -0.30 -15.86 5.13
C ILE A 203 0.85 -16.64 4.48
N ALA A 204 1.34 -16.21 3.32
CA ALA A 204 2.42 -16.88 2.61
C ALA A 204 3.74 -16.87 3.42
N ILE A 205 4.06 -15.74 4.06
CA ILE A 205 5.24 -15.58 4.91
C ILE A 205 5.12 -16.49 6.15
N ASP A 206 3.98 -16.50 6.84
CA ASP A 206 3.75 -17.38 8.00
C ASP A 206 3.85 -18.86 7.60
N ALA A 207 3.32 -19.25 6.44
CA ALA A 207 3.46 -20.61 5.91
C ALA A 207 4.92 -20.98 5.60
N ALA A 208 5.71 -20.06 5.04
CA ALA A 208 7.13 -20.26 4.77
C ALA A 208 7.94 -20.47 6.06
N ILE A 209 7.62 -19.73 7.13
CA ILE A 209 8.23 -19.92 8.45
C ILE A 209 7.85 -21.29 9.03
N ALA A 210 6.58 -21.66 8.98
CA ALA A 210 6.10 -22.95 9.48
C ALA A 210 6.75 -24.15 8.74
N ALA A 211 7.04 -23.96 7.44
CA ALA A 211 7.74 -24.97 6.61
C ALA A 211 9.26 -24.99 6.82
N GLY A 212 9.83 -24.09 7.63
CA GLY A 212 11.28 -23.99 7.85
C GLY A 212 12.06 -23.44 6.64
N SER A 213 11.39 -22.76 5.70
CA SER A 213 12.02 -22.17 4.52
C SER A 213 12.33 -20.67 4.70
N LEU A 214 12.01 -20.11 5.88
CA LEU A 214 12.27 -18.73 6.26
C LEU A 214 12.75 -18.61 7.72
#